data_2eb10ad2b6b11663eec47440aaea56b1
#
_entry.id   2eb10ad2b6b11663eec47440aaea56b1
#
_cell.length_a   1.000
_cell.length_b   1.000
_cell.length_c   1.000
_cell.angle_alpha   90.00
_cell.angle_beta   90.00
_cell.angle_gamma   90.00
#
_symmetry.space_group_name_H-M   'P 1'
#
loop_
_entity.id
_entity.type
_entity.pdbx_description
1 polymer ?
#
loop_
_entity_poly.entity_id
_entity_poly.type
_entity_poly.pdbx_seq_one_letter_code
_entity_poly.pdbx_strand_id
1 'polypeptide(L)'
;MRKKHMGREIKCTRISGTSGASCFRFLSLLMILIVLVIIFFRMPRPCQEPLTYRIGKVDERFGLSRQEFADSVRKAALVWAKPFSRDLFREDSKGAIEINLIYDYRQESTDRLKSLNYKIDNTKNSYDELKLRFENLKSEYEQKNSALASDFNTYNSRVSFFNAESESRHRQGGITEDVYKQLMMEKAEINTLRANLLSRQEELKNLVDTINSLAVVINEVATHYNLDLVHYQDIGKKLGSEFCEGKYERKGYTQTITIYQFANGYRLVRVLAHEFGHALGLQHNDDPNAIMHTLIQSDSLELSPDDINALKASCGER
;
A
#
# COMPACT_ATOMS: atom_id res chain seq x y z
N MET A 1 73.18 -73.94 33.56
CA MET A 1 71.89 -73.33 33.83
C MET A 1 71.92 -71.85 33.34
N ARG A 2 71.34 -71.56 32.20
CA ARG A 2 71.36 -70.23 31.52
C ARG A 2 69.94 -69.63 31.61
N LYS A 3 69.79 -68.53 32.33
CA LYS A 3 68.56 -67.74 32.31
C LYS A 3 68.52 -66.84 31.06
N LYS A 4 67.47 -66.98 30.24
CA LYS A 4 67.14 -66.07 29.12
C LYS A 4 66.40 -64.83 29.68
N HIS A 5 67.01 -63.71 29.48
CA HIS A 5 66.29 -62.41 29.61
C HIS A 5 65.50 -62.12 28.32
N MET A 6 64.20 -61.93 28.50
CA MET A 6 63.29 -61.59 27.44
C MET A 6 63.07 -60.06 27.51
N GLY A 7 63.74 -59.31 26.58
CA GLY A 7 63.54 -57.87 26.45
C GLY A 7 62.21 -57.60 25.76
N ARG A 8 61.39 -56.80 26.39
CA ARG A 8 60.18 -56.24 25.81
C ARG A 8 60.54 -54.92 25.06
N GLU A 9 60.43 -54.90 23.75
CA GLU A 9 60.49 -53.68 22.95
C GLU A 9 59.17 -52.93 23.10
N ILE A 10 59.24 -51.68 23.57
CA ILE A 10 58.14 -50.74 23.58
C ILE A 10 58.11 -50.04 22.24
N LYS A 11 57.15 -50.39 21.36
CA LYS A 11 56.89 -49.66 20.13
C LYS A 11 56.20 -48.32 20.45
N CYS A 12 56.93 -47.23 20.21
CA CYS A 12 56.42 -45.86 20.26
C CYS A 12 55.56 -45.63 19.03
N THR A 13 54.24 -45.72 19.18
CA THR A 13 53.31 -45.32 18.10
C THR A 13 53.26 -43.80 17.99
N ARG A 14 53.71 -43.30 16.85
CA ARG A 14 53.69 -41.91 16.46
C ARG A 14 52.24 -41.49 16.22
N ILE A 15 51.65 -40.70 17.11
CA ILE A 15 50.36 -40.07 16.93
C ILE A 15 50.56 -38.92 15.94
N SER A 16 50.09 -39.15 14.72
CA SER A 16 50.09 -38.12 13.66
C SER A 16 49.14 -37.00 14.03
N GLY A 17 49.66 -35.78 14.20
CA GLY A 17 48.89 -34.60 14.50
C GLY A 17 48.06 -34.15 13.30
N THR A 18 46.75 -34.34 13.36
CA THR A 18 45.77 -33.74 12.48
C THR A 18 44.58 -33.21 13.31
N SER A 19 44.83 -32.27 14.22
CA SER A 19 43.72 -31.73 15.03
C SER A 19 43.69 -30.19 15.13
N GLY A 20 44.67 -29.47 14.61
CA GLY A 20 44.66 -28.01 14.68
C GLY A 20 43.63 -27.33 13.76
N ALA A 21 43.51 -27.82 12.52
CA ALA A 21 42.59 -27.23 11.51
C ALA A 21 41.10 -27.51 11.80
N SER A 22 40.80 -28.69 12.39
CA SER A 22 39.42 -29.05 12.73
C SER A 22 38.90 -28.27 13.93
N CYS A 23 39.76 -28.06 14.95
CA CYS A 23 39.40 -27.24 16.13
C CYS A 23 39.17 -25.78 15.78
N PHE A 24 39.96 -25.20 14.87
CA PHE A 24 39.82 -23.83 14.42
C PHE A 24 38.53 -23.63 13.60
N ARG A 25 38.15 -24.59 12.78
CA ARG A 25 36.86 -24.57 12.05
C ARG A 25 35.66 -24.71 12.98
N PHE A 26 35.73 -25.54 14.02
CA PHE A 26 34.69 -25.67 15.04
C PHE A 26 34.52 -24.38 15.85
N LEU A 27 35.61 -23.74 16.26
CA LEU A 27 35.57 -22.46 16.99
C LEU A 27 35.01 -21.33 16.13
N SER A 28 35.35 -21.28 14.83
CA SER A 28 34.80 -20.26 13.92
C SER A 28 33.29 -20.47 13.67
N LEU A 29 32.82 -21.70 13.51
CA LEU A 29 31.41 -22.02 13.38
C LEU A 29 30.62 -21.70 14.66
N LEU A 30 31.20 -21.98 15.82
CA LEU A 30 30.60 -21.65 17.11
C LEU A 30 30.47 -20.11 17.30
N MET A 31 31.52 -19.37 16.93
CA MET A 31 31.47 -17.88 16.96
C MET A 31 30.45 -17.31 16.00
N ILE A 32 30.32 -17.86 14.78
CA ILE A 32 29.28 -17.46 13.84
C ILE A 32 27.88 -17.75 14.39
N LEU A 33 27.69 -18.93 14.99
CA LEU A 33 26.43 -19.30 15.63
C LEU A 33 26.07 -18.37 16.80
N ILE A 34 27.04 -18.04 17.64
CA ILE A 34 26.87 -17.08 18.76
C ILE A 34 26.52 -15.69 18.23
N VAL A 35 27.20 -15.22 17.17
CA VAL A 35 26.90 -13.93 16.53
C VAL A 35 25.47 -13.95 15.92
N LEU A 36 25.08 -15.01 15.23
CA LEU A 36 23.73 -15.16 14.70
C LEU A 36 22.68 -15.21 15.80
N VAL A 37 22.95 -15.91 16.91
CA VAL A 37 22.08 -15.94 18.09
C VAL A 37 21.96 -14.54 18.72
N ILE A 38 23.08 -13.82 18.86
CA ILE A 38 23.07 -12.44 19.38
C ILE A 38 22.29 -11.51 18.45
N ILE A 39 22.48 -11.61 17.13
CA ILE A 39 21.73 -10.84 16.14
C ILE A 39 20.24 -11.18 16.24
N PHE A 40 19.88 -12.47 16.33
CA PHE A 40 18.49 -12.92 16.46
C PHE A 40 17.82 -12.40 17.73
N PHE A 41 18.54 -12.41 18.89
CA PHE A 41 18.02 -11.87 20.15
C PHE A 41 18.05 -10.35 20.22
N ARG A 42 18.86 -9.68 19.38
CA ARG A 42 18.88 -8.20 19.28
C ARG A 42 17.98 -7.65 18.18
N MET A 43 17.35 -8.51 17.35
CA MET A 43 16.32 -7.99 16.44
C MET A 43 15.19 -7.39 17.29
N PRO A 44 14.86 -6.10 17.07
CA PRO A 44 13.74 -5.49 17.77
C PRO A 44 12.48 -6.30 17.45
N ARG A 45 11.81 -6.79 18.49
CA ARG A 45 10.55 -7.50 18.30
C ARG A 45 9.52 -6.48 17.77
N PRO A 46 8.69 -6.89 16.81
CA PRO A 46 7.62 -6.02 16.31
C PRO A 46 6.82 -5.43 17.47
N CYS A 47 6.41 -4.18 17.37
CA CYS A 47 5.55 -3.49 18.33
C CYS A 47 6.13 -3.29 19.76
N GLN A 48 7.42 -3.55 20.01
CA GLN A 48 8.02 -3.25 21.32
C GLN A 48 8.26 -1.75 21.54
N GLU A 49 8.63 -1.05 20.48
CA GLU A 49 8.75 0.40 20.48
C GLU A 49 7.66 1.03 19.61
N PRO A 50 7.09 2.15 20.04
CA PRO A 50 6.09 2.84 19.23
C PRO A 50 6.68 3.29 17.89
N LEU A 51 5.95 3.09 16.80
CA LEU A 51 6.25 3.72 15.53
C LEU A 51 6.09 5.24 15.68
N THR A 52 7.09 5.99 15.22
CA THR A 52 7.03 7.44 15.33
C THR A 52 6.41 8.06 14.10
N TYR A 53 5.54 9.05 14.30
CA TYR A 53 4.93 9.80 13.21
C TYR A 53 5.09 11.32 13.41
N ARG A 54 5.00 12.06 12.31
CA ARG A 54 4.93 13.51 12.29
C ARG A 54 3.79 14.00 11.42
N ILE A 55 3.23 15.13 11.77
CA ILE A 55 2.24 15.81 10.93
C ILE A 55 2.97 16.51 9.79
N GLY A 56 2.69 16.11 8.57
CA GLY A 56 3.22 16.69 7.35
C GLY A 56 2.37 17.86 6.84
N LYS A 57 1.98 17.80 5.57
CA LYS A 57 1.15 18.83 4.94
C LYS A 57 -0.31 18.70 5.43
N VAL A 58 -0.92 19.81 5.77
CA VAL A 58 -2.35 19.93 6.09
C VAL A 58 -2.95 20.99 5.18
N ASP A 59 -3.88 20.59 4.34
CA ASP A 59 -4.53 21.48 3.39
C ASP A 59 -5.72 22.18 4.07
N GLU A 60 -5.67 23.51 4.14
CA GLU A 60 -6.67 24.34 4.84
C GLU A 60 -8.06 24.29 4.21
N ARG A 61 -8.18 23.84 2.96
CA ARG A 61 -9.47 23.69 2.25
C ARG A 61 -10.40 22.69 2.91
N PHE A 62 -9.88 21.77 3.74
CA PHE A 62 -10.70 20.89 4.56
C PHE A 62 -11.43 21.60 5.73
N GLY A 63 -11.12 22.87 5.97
CA GLY A 63 -11.69 23.61 7.10
C GLY A 63 -11.18 23.14 8.47
N LEU A 64 -10.08 22.36 8.50
CA LEU A 64 -9.44 21.90 9.72
C LEU A 64 -8.11 22.64 9.94
N SER A 65 -7.91 23.10 11.17
CA SER A 65 -6.59 23.56 11.61
C SER A 65 -5.62 22.38 11.74
N ARG A 66 -4.31 22.68 11.66
CA ARG A 66 -3.26 21.69 11.89
C ARG A 66 -3.41 20.98 13.25
N GLN A 67 -3.89 21.70 14.27
CA GLN A 67 -4.08 21.14 15.61
C GLN A 67 -5.26 20.15 15.65
N GLU A 68 -6.38 20.47 15.05
CA GLU A 68 -7.56 19.58 14.97
C GLU A 68 -7.25 18.31 14.17
N PHE A 69 -6.45 18.43 13.09
CA PHE A 69 -5.97 17.28 12.36
C PHE A 69 -5.02 16.42 13.23
N ALA A 70 -4.07 17.02 13.94
CA ALA A 70 -3.17 16.31 14.86
C ALA A 70 -3.95 15.59 15.98
N ASP A 71 -5.03 16.21 16.50
CA ASP A 71 -5.91 15.59 17.49
C ASP A 71 -6.62 14.36 16.91
N SER A 72 -7.05 14.42 15.65
CA SER A 72 -7.66 13.28 14.95
C SER A 72 -6.64 12.16 14.73
N VAL A 73 -5.41 12.48 14.38
CA VAL A 73 -4.31 11.52 14.24
C VAL A 73 -4.02 10.82 15.58
N ARG A 74 -3.96 11.57 16.68
CA ARG A 74 -3.78 10.98 18.03
C ARG A 74 -4.91 10.04 18.42
N LYS A 75 -6.17 10.42 18.15
CA LYS A 75 -7.31 9.55 18.40
C LYS A 75 -7.22 8.25 17.62
N ALA A 76 -6.82 8.30 16.36
CA ALA A 76 -6.63 7.12 15.51
C ALA A 76 -5.49 6.22 16.03
N ALA A 77 -4.38 6.79 16.45
CA ALA A 77 -3.26 6.05 17.04
C ALA A 77 -3.69 5.28 18.31
N LEU A 78 -4.54 5.90 19.15
CA LEU A 78 -5.06 5.28 20.38
C LEU A 78 -5.99 4.09 20.14
N VAL A 79 -6.62 3.97 18.96
CA VAL A 79 -7.43 2.80 18.61
C VAL A 79 -6.61 1.53 18.74
N TRP A 80 -5.39 1.53 18.23
CA TRP A 80 -4.49 0.36 18.23
C TRP A 80 -3.79 0.12 19.56
N ALA A 81 -3.76 1.10 20.46
CA ALA A 81 -3.16 0.95 21.79
C ALA A 81 -3.99 0.07 22.74
N LYS A 82 -5.34 0.04 22.55
CA LYS A 82 -6.29 -0.62 23.46
C LYS A 82 -5.97 -2.09 23.76
N PRO A 83 -5.70 -2.99 22.77
CA PRO A 83 -5.49 -4.40 23.04
C PRO A 83 -4.29 -4.71 23.92
N PHE A 84 -3.25 -3.88 23.87
CA PHE A 84 -1.99 -4.09 24.57
C PHE A 84 -1.80 -3.17 25.78
N SER A 85 -2.72 -2.23 26.01
CA SER A 85 -2.60 -1.20 27.05
C SER A 85 -1.25 -0.45 26.99
N ARG A 86 -0.72 -0.28 25.78
CA ARG A 86 0.52 0.44 25.49
C ARG A 86 0.42 1.18 24.15
N ASP A 87 1.14 2.28 24.02
CA ASP A 87 1.19 3.04 22.78
C ASP A 87 1.97 2.29 21.70
N LEU A 88 1.35 2.10 20.54
CA LEU A 88 2.00 1.57 19.34
C LEU A 88 2.48 2.67 18.41
N PHE A 89 2.02 3.89 18.61
CA PHE A 89 2.40 5.08 17.86
C PHE A 89 2.73 6.23 18.79
N ARG A 90 3.70 7.06 18.40
CA ARG A 90 4.10 8.26 19.13
C ARG A 90 4.38 9.40 18.17
N GLU A 91 3.82 10.57 18.48
CA GLU A 91 4.14 11.79 17.75
C GLU A 91 5.59 12.24 18.05
N ASP A 92 6.35 12.55 17.00
CA ASP A 92 7.71 13.02 17.06
C ASP A 92 7.96 13.94 15.86
N SER A 93 8.59 15.10 16.06
CA SER A 93 8.88 16.04 14.97
C SER A 93 9.77 15.46 13.86
N LYS A 94 10.54 14.40 14.17
CA LYS A 94 11.37 13.63 13.25
C LYS A 94 10.79 12.24 12.97
N GLY A 95 9.51 12.03 13.27
CA GLY A 95 8.83 10.76 13.11
C GLY A 95 9.00 10.16 11.71
N ALA A 96 9.15 8.84 11.67
CA ALA A 96 9.43 8.10 10.44
C ALA A 96 8.24 8.12 9.46
N ILE A 97 7.01 8.14 9.99
CA ILE A 97 5.77 8.17 9.18
C ILE A 97 5.33 9.64 9.06
N GLU A 98 5.27 10.15 7.84
CA GLU A 98 4.72 11.47 7.57
C GLU A 98 3.23 11.36 7.26
N ILE A 99 2.39 12.09 8.00
CA ILE A 99 0.93 12.05 7.85
C ILE A 99 0.47 13.35 7.22
N ASN A 100 -0.12 13.22 6.04
CA ASN A 100 -0.55 14.35 5.21
C ASN A 100 -2.07 14.35 5.05
N LEU A 101 -2.65 15.54 4.97
CA LEU A 101 -4.01 15.81 4.57
C LEU A 101 -3.95 16.59 3.26
N ILE A 102 -4.34 15.97 2.15
CA ILE A 102 -4.21 16.52 0.81
C ILE A 102 -5.59 16.65 0.19
N TYR A 103 -6.02 17.89 -0.02
CA TYR A 103 -7.26 18.18 -0.72
C TYR A 103 -7.06 17.96 -2.22
N ASP A 104 -7.79 17.02 -2.77
CA ASP A 104 -7.83 16.77 -4.20
C ASP A 104 -9.29 16.68 -4.70
N TYR A 105 -9.48 16.30 -5.96
CA TYR A 105 -10.79 16.20 -6.59
C TYR A 105 -11.77 15.26 -5.84
N ARG A 106 -11.30 14.35 -4.98
CA ARG A 106 -12.14 13.46 -4.15
C ARG A 106 -12.95 14.25 -3.13
N GLN A 107 -12.27 15.09 -2.36
CA GLN A 107 -12.93 16.00 -1.42
C GLN A 107 -13.71 17.07 -2.16
N GLU A 108 -13.16 17.59 -3.27
CA GLU A 108 -13.85 18.55 -4.12
C GLU A 108 -15.19 18.00 -4.63
N SER A 109 -15.23 16.71 -5.02
CA SER A 109 -16.48 16.05 -5.43
C SER A 109 -17.48 15.99 -4.29
N THR A 110 -17.04 15.68 -3.06
CA THR A 110 -17.88 15.67 -1.87
C THR A 110 -18.41 17.06 -1.55
N ASP A 111 -17.54 18.06 -1.56
CA ASP A 111 -17.90 19.45 -1.28
C ASP A 111 -18.78 20.04 -2.40
N ARG A 112 -18.52 19.67 -3.65
CA ARG A 112 -19.33 20.05 -4.80
C ARG A 112 -20.73 19.45 -4.74
N LEU A 113 -20.86 18.18 -4.33
CA LEU A 113 -22.16 17.56 -4.09
C LEU A 113 -22.91 18.27 -2.95
N LYS A 114 -22.19 18.70 -1.93
CA LYS A 114 -22.75 19.52 -0.82
C LYS A 114 -23.10 20.93 -1.29
N SER A 115 -22.25 21.58 -2.08
CA SER A 115 -22.43 22.97 -2.54
C SER A 115 -23.49 23.12 -3.61
N LEU A 116 -23.73 22.11 -4.43
CA LEU A 116 -24.78 22.13 -5.46
C LEU A 116 -26.17 22.00 -4.85
N ASN A 117 -26.29 22.16 -3.48
CA ASN A 117 -27.56 21.92 -2.81
C ASN A 117 -28.28 20.68 -3.36
N TYR A 118 -27.48 19.74 -3.95
CA TYR A 118 -27.96 18.41 -3.90
C TYR A 118 -28.22 18.28 -2.41
N LYS A 119 -29.47 18.55 -2.10
CA LYS A 119 -29.96 18.29 -0.81
C LYS A 119 -29.58 16.84 -0.60
N ILE A 120 -28.40 16.65 -0.04
CA ILE A 120 -28.15 15.53 0.83
C ILE A 120 -29.09 15.82 2.03
N ASP A 121 -30.25 16.39 1.68
CA ASP A 121 -31.42 16.38 2.48
C ASP A 121 -31.89 14.99 2.32
N ASN A 122 -31.29 14.09 3.02
CA ASN A 122 -31.99 12.96 3.53
C ASN A 122 -33.34 12.65 2.82
N THR A 123 -33.48 12.87 1.52
CA THR A 123 -34.70 12.61 0.79
C THR A 123 -34.42 11.52 -0.23
N LYS A 124 -35.38 10.65 -0.43
CA LYS A 124 -35.34 9.60 -1.45
C LYS A 124 -35.01 10.16 -2.84
N ASN A 125 -35.45 11.39 -3.14
CA ASN A 125 -35.16 12.04 -4.42
C ASN A 125 -33.66 12.32 -4.62
N SER A 126 -32.95 12.77 -3.60
CA SER A 126 -31.51 12.97 -3.66
C SER A 126 -30.77 11.66 -3.86
N TYR A 127 -31.19 10.59 -3.19
CA TYR A 127 -30.64 9.26 -3.40
C TYR A 127 -30.84 8.80 -4.85
N ASP A 128 -32.05 8.92 -5.40
CA ASP A 128 -32.35 8.48 -6.77
C ASP A 128 -31.54 9.26 -7.81
N GLU A 129 -31.38 10.59 -7.65
CA GLU A 129 -30.56 11.43 -8.54
C GLU A 129 -29.06 11.05 -8.47
N LEU A 130 -28.53 10.88 -7.27
CA LEU A 130 -27.14 10.49 -7.07
C LEU A 130 -26.88 9.10 -7.64
N LYS A 131 -27.81 8.17 -7.45
CA LYS A 131 -27.74 6.81 -8.00
C LYS A 131 -27.74 6.83 -9.53
N LEU A 132 -28.61 7.60 -10.17
CA LEU A 132 -28.65 7.75 -11.62
C LEU A 132 -27.30 8.31 -12.13
N ARG A 133 -26.74 9.29 -11.47
CA ARG A 133 -25.44 9.87 -11.82
C ARG A 133 -24.30 8.87 -11.68
N PHE A 134 -24.33 8.09 -10.60
CA PHE A 134 -23.37 7.01 -10.37
C PHE A 134 -23.41 5.98 -11.52
N GLU A 135 -24.60 5.51 -11.91
CA GLU A 135 -24.74 4.55 -13.01
C GLU A 135 -24.27 5.13 -14.36
N ASN A 136 -24.54 6.40 -14.64
CA ASN A 136 -24.06 7.07 -15.85
C ASN A 136 -22.52 7.14 -15.90
N LEU A 137 -21.88 7.54 -14.78
CA LEU A 137 -20.42 7.60 -14.72
C LEU A 137 -19.79 6.21 -14.77
N LYS A 138 -20.44 5.20 -14.20
CA LYS A 138 -20.01 3.82 -14.30
C LYS A 138 -20.03 3.34 -15.76
N SER A 139 -21.09 3.64 -16.50
CA SER A 139 -21.17 3.32 -17.94
C SER A 139 -20.08 4.06 -18.75
N GLU A 140 -19.85 5.32 -18.46
CA GLU A 140 -18.76 6.10 -19.08
C GLU A 140 -17.38 5.48 -18.80
N TYR A 141 -17.15 5.07 -17.56
CA TYR A 141 -15.92 4.38 -17.18
C TYR A 141 -15.73 3.08 -17.98
N GLU A 142 -16.74 2.24 -18.09
CA GLU A 142 -16.66 0.98 -18.83
C GLU A 142 -16.31 1.19 -20.31
N GLN A 143 -16.90 2.20 -20.95
CA GLN A 143 -16.60 2.57 -22.33
C GLN A 143 -15.15 3.06 -22.50
N LYS A 144 -14.73 4.01 -21.66
CA LYS A 144 -13.37 4.58 -21.71
C LYS A 144 -12.31 3.53 -21.38
N ASN A 145 -12.56 2.66 -20.41
CA ASN A 145 -11.65 1.59 -20.04
C ASN A 145 -11.47 0.55 -21.16
N SER A 146 -12.55 0.18 -21.83
CA SER A 146 -12.48 -0.71 -23.01
C SER A 146 -11.69 -0.08 -24.16
N ALA A 147 -11.91 1.21 -24.43
CA ALA A 147 -11.15 1.95 -25.45
C ALA A 147 -9.67 2.02 -25.10
N LEU A 148 -9.33 2.33 -23.85
CA LEU A 148 -7.93 2.38 -23.39
C LEU A 148 -7.23 1.03 -23.53
N ALA A 149 -7.91 -0.08 -23.20
CA ALA A 149 -7.36 -1.42 -23.36
C ALA A 149 -7.04 -1.74 -24.84
N SER A 150 -7.91 -1.33 -25.77
CA SER A 150 -7.68 -1.47 -27.22
C SER A 150 -6.48 -0.65 -27.69
N ASP A 151 -6.37 0.59 -27.24
CA ASP A 151 -5.26 1.47 -27.61
C ASP A 151 -3.92 0.97 -27.04
N PHE A 152 -3.95 0.36 -25.84
CA PHE A 152 -2.77 -0.26 -25.23
C PHE A 152 -2.27 -1.45 -26.06
N ASN A 153 -3.17 -2.27 -26.57
CA ASN A 153 -2.82 -3.38 -27.47
C ASN A 153 -2.19 -2.87 -28.77
N THR A 154 -2.75 -1.80 -29.34
CA THR A 154 -2.19 -1.14 -30.53
C THR A 154 -0.80 -0.59 -30.28
N TYR A 155 -0.60 0.11 -29.16
CA TYR A 155 0.71 0.61 -28.74
C TYR A 155 1.74 -0.52 -28.60
N ASN A 156 1.40 -1.59 -27.89
CA ASN A 156 2.30 -2.74 -27.69
C ASN A 156 2.69 -3.40 -29.02
N SER A 157 1.74 -3.53 -29.94
CA SER A 157 2.00 -4.07 -31.27
C SER A 157 2.97 -3.18 -32.08
N ARG A 158 2.79 -1.85 -32.03
CA ARG A 158 3.70 -0.89 -32.69
C ARG A 158 5.10 -0.92 -32.08
N VAL A 159 5.19 -0.97 -30.75
CA VAL A 159 6.51 -1.09 -30.05
C VAL A 159 7.22 -2.37 -30.44
N SER A 160 6.50 -3.49 -30.47
CA SER A 160 7.07 -4.80 -30.85
C SER A 160 7.55 -4.79 -32.30
N PHE A 161 6.76 -4.23 -33.22
CA PHE A 161 7.15 -4.08 -34.63
C PHE A 161 8.38 -3.19 -34.80
N PHE A 162 8.39 -2.01 -34.16
CA PHE A 162 9.51 -1.07 -34.17
C PHE A 162 10.82 -1.73 -33.67
N ASN A 163 10.76 -2.46 -32.58
CA ASN A 163 11.92 -3.15 -32.03
C ASN A 163 12.44 -4.23 -32.99
N ALA A 164 11.55 -5.04 -33.56
CA ALA A 164 11.92 -6.10 -34.51
C ALA A 164 12.52 -5.52 -35.80
N GLU A 165 11.93 -4.44 -36.34
CA GLU A 165 12.44 -3.75 -37.54
C GLU A 165 13.82 -3.12 -37.26
N SER A 166 13.96 -2.41 -36.14
CA SER A 166 15.23 -1.79 -35.73
C SER A 166 16.35 -2.84 -35.59
N GLU A 167 16.05 -3.98 -34.96
CA GLU A 167 17.01 -5.08 -34.79
C GLU A 167 17.36 -5.77 -36.13
N SER A 168 16.37 -5.98 -37.00
CA SER A 168 16.55 -6.53 -38.34
C SER A 168 17.48 -5.65 -39.17
N ARG A 169 17.27 -4.35 -39.19
CA ARG A 169 18.11 -3.38 -39.91
C ARG A 169 19.53 -3.35 -39.37
N HIS A 170 19.69 -3.40 -38.07
CA HIS A 170 21.04 -3.46 -37.44
C HIS A 170 21.81 -4.68 -37.86
N ARG A 171 21.19 -5.86 -37.95
CA ARG A 171 21.80 -7.11 -38.39
C ARG A 171 22.18 -7.14 -39.87
N GLN A 172 21.51 -6.37 -40.73
CA GLN A 172 21.76 -6.33 -42.20
C GLN A 172 22.92 -5.43 -42.62
N GLY A 173 23.72 -4.93 -41.69
CA GLY A 173 25.00 -4.26 -42.02
C GLY A 173 24.94 -2.73 -42.08
N GLY A 174 23.89 -2.10 -41.61
CA GLY A 174 23.85 -0.64 -41.46
C GLY A 174 22.48 -0.03 -41.76
N ILE A 175 22.28 1.16 -41.22
CA ILE A 175 21.07 1.94 -41.39
C ILE A 175 21.42 3.12 -42.30
N THR A 176 20.74 3.24 -43.46
CA THR A 176 20.87 4.43 -44.31
C THR A 176 20.25 5.64 -43.65
N GLU A 177 20.61 6.85 -44.07
CA GLU A 177 20.08 8.11 -43.49
C GLU A 177 18.55 8.18 -43.59
N ASP A 178 17.97 7.71 -44.68
CA ASP A 178 16.52 7.71 -44.86
C ASP A 178 15.79 6.72 -43.93
N VAL A 179 16.34 5.53 -43.78
CA VAL A 179 15.82 4.54 -42.83
C VAL A 179 15.95 5.04 -41.40
N TYR A 180 17.04 5.72 -41.07
CA TYR A 180 17.22 6.34 -39.77
C TYR A 180 16.14 7.41 -39.50
N LYS A 181 15.87 8.28 -40.46
CA LYS A 181 14.81 9.29 -40.36
C LYS A 181 13.45 8.64 -40.16
N GLN A 182 13.10 7.58 -40.90
CA GLN A 182 11.85 6.84 -40.73
C GLN A 182 11.70 6.23 -39.33
N LEU A 183 12.76 5.59 -38.82
CA LEU A 183 12.77 5.02 -37.47
C LEU A 183 12.62 6.11 -36.40
N MET A 184 13.22 7.28 -36.57
CA MET A 184 13.06 8.39 -35.65
C MET A 184 11.64 8.96 -35.65
N MET A 185 10.99 9.03 -36.83
CA MET A 185 9.58 9.45 -36.93
C MET A 185 8.67 8.44 -36.23
N GLU A 186 8.83 7.15 -36.51
CA GLU A 186 8.05 6.09 -35.85
C GLU A 186 8.22 6.12 -34.32
N LYS A 187 9.46 6.29 -33.85
CA LYS A 187 9.75 6.45 -32.43
C LYS A 187 9.06 7.65 -31.82
N ALA A 188 9.01 8.76 -32.53
CA ALA A 188 8.30 9.98 -32.09
C ALA A 188 6.79 9.73 -31.97
N GLU A 189 6.19 9.03 -32.94
CA GLU A 189 4.77 8.66 -32.90
C GLU A 189 4.45 7.70 -31.73
N ILE A 190 5.29 6.68 -31.52
CA ILE A 190 5.16 5.75 -30.37
C ILE A 190 5.25 6.52 -29.05
N ASN A 191 6.15 7.49 -28.92
CA ASN A 191 6.25 8.32 -27.72
C ASN A 191 4.99 9.19 -27.52
N THR A 192 4.43 9.72 -28.59
CA THR A 192 3.17 10.48 -28.56
C THR A 192 2.00 9.59 -28.13
N LEU A 193 1.89 8.38 -28.68
CA LEU A 193 0.89 7.40 -28.25
C LEU A 193 1.03 7.05 -26.76
N ARG A 194 2.26 6.85 -26.30
CA ARG A 194 2.53 6.60 -24.88
C ARG A 194 2.04 7.74 -23.99
N ALA A 195 2.34 8.99 -24.38
CA ALA A 195 1.91 10.16 -23.62
C ALA A 195 0.37 10.24 -23.55
N ASN A 196 -0.31 9.98 -24.67
CA ASN A 196 -1.77 9.96 -24.74
C ASN A 196 -2.38 8.85 -23.88
N LEU A 197 -1.79 7.64 -23.87
CA LEU A 197 -2.22 6.53 -23.01
C LEU A 197 -2.10 6.86 -21.53
N LEU A 198 -1.00 7.49 -21.11
CA LEU A 198 -0.79 7.91 -19.73
C LEU A 198 -1.81 8.99 -19.31
N SER A 199 -2.12 9.94 -20.18
CA SER A 199 -3.15 10.96 -19.93
C SER A 199 -4.52 10.32 -19.73
N ARG A 200 -4.91 9.40 -20.63
CA ARG A 200 -6.21 8.70 -20.54
C ARG A 200 -6.30 7.77 -19.34
N GLN A 201 -5.19 7.17 -18.93
CA GLN A 201 -5.13 6.39 -17.70
C GLN A 201 -5.39 7.26 -16.46
N GLU A 202 -4.83 8.47 -16.44
CA GLU A 202 -5.10 9.43 -15.36
C GLU A 202 -6.55 9.93 -15.37
N GLU A 203 -7.13 10.17 -16.55
CA GLU A 203 -8.55 10.49 -16.68
C GLU A 203 -9.45 9.39 -16.14
N LEU A 204 -9.15 8.11 -16.47
CA LEU A 204 -9.89 6.96 -15.95
C LEU A 204 -9.78 6.85 -14.44
N LYS A 205 -8.59 7.06 -13.90
CA LYS A 205 -8.40 7.08 -12.46
C LYS A 205 -9.26 8.17 -11.80
N ASN A 206 -9.26 9.38 -12.37
CA ASN A 206 -10.08 10.49 -11.89
C ASN A 206 -11.59 10.16 -11.94
N LEU A 207 -12.03 9.43 -12.97
CA LEU A 207 -13.41 9.00 -13.11
C LEU A 207 -13.78 7.95 -12.05
N VAL A 208 -12.91 6.97 -11.80
CA VAL A 208 -13.08 5.97 -10.73
C VAL A 208 -13.20 6.65 -9.38
N ASP A 209 -12.31 7.57 -9.09
CA ASP A 209 -12.31 8.28 -7.83
C ASP A 209 -13.59 9.14 -7.65
N THR A 210 -14.13 9.68 -8.74
CA THR A 210 -15.43 10.38 -8.74
C THR A 210 -16.59 9.42 -8.48
N ILE A 211 -16.60 8.26 -9.15
CA ILE A 211 -17.61 7.21 -8.94
C ILE A 211 -17.58 6.70 -7.50
N ASN A 212 -16.38 6.48 -6.96
CA ASN A 212 -16.21 6.05 -5.58
C ASN A 212 -16.70 7.12 -4.59
N SER A 213 -16.40 8.40 -4.87
CA SER A 213 -16.89 9.50 -4.05
C SER A 213 -18.42 9.59 -4.03
N LEU A 214 -19.05 9.40 -5.21
CA LEU A 214 -20.52 9.32 -5.29
C LEU A 214 -21.06 8.12 -4.52
N ALA A 215 -20.43 6.94 -4.62
CA ALA A 215 -20.88 5.76 -3.90
C ALA A 215 -20.85 5.96 -2.39
N VAL A 216 -19.84 6.64 -1.84
CA VAL A 216 -19.76 6.97 -0.43
C VAL A 216 -20.94 7.85 -0.01
N VAL A 217 -21.19 8.93 -0.74
CA VAL A 217 -22.29 9.86 -0.43
C VAL A 217 -23.64 9.16 -0.58
N ILE A 218 -23.84 8.36 -1.62
CA ILE A 218 -25.06 7.56 -1.82
C ILE A 218 -25.28 6.60 -0.65
N ASN A 219 -24.24 5.89 -0.22
CA ASN A 219 -24.32 4.91 0.85
C ASN A 219 -24.55 5.57 2.22
N GLU A 220 -23.99 6.75 2.46
CA GLU A 220 -24.31 7.55 3.65
C GLU A 220 -25.80 7.90 3.69
N VAL A 221 -26.35 8.43 2.60
CA VAL A 221 -27.77 8.73 2.47
C VAL A 221 -28.62 7.45 2.59
N ALA A 222 -28.24 6.37 1.92
CA ALA A 222 -28.95 5.10 1.94
C ALA A 222 -29.02 4.51 3.35
N THR A 223 -27.94 4.57 4.10
CA THR A 223 -27.88 4.07 5.49
C THR A 223 -28.82 4.86 6.38
N HIS A 224 -28.90 6.17 6.20
CA HIS A 224 -29.80 7.02 6.97
C HIS A 224 -31.28 6.71 6.73
N TYR A 225 -31.65 6.29 5.52
CA TYR A 225 -33.03 5.98 5.11
C TYR A 225 -33.35 4.50 5.01
N ASN A 226 -32.41 3.62 5.35
CA ASN A 226 -32.55 2.17 5.19
C ASN A 226 -32.90 1.78 3.73
N LEU A 227 -32.24 2.46 2.77
CA LEU A 227 -32.35 2.22 1.34
C LEU A 227 -31.25 1.25 0.86
N ASP A 228 -31.38 0.78 -0.37
CA ASP A 228 -30.39 -0.12 -0.98
C ASP A 228 -29.04 0.55 -1.16
N LEU A 229 -27.99 -0.08 -0.65
CA LEU A 229 -26.62 0.38 -0.82
C LEU A 229 -26.14 0.16 -2.25
N VAL A 230 -25.33 1.08 -2.77
CA VAL A 230 -24.66 0.92 -4.07
C VAL A 230 -23.40 0.10 -3.86
N HIS A 231 -23.30 -1.01 -4.59
CA HIS A 231 -22.09 -1.82 -4.57
C HIS A 231 -21.09 -1.33 -5.61
N TYR A 232 -19.99 -0.75 -5.18
CA TYR A 232 -18.91 -0.23 -6.04
C TYR A 232 -17.63 -1.09 -6.03
N GLN A 233 -17.65 -2.21 -5.30
CA GLN A 233 -16.52 -3.12 -5.13
C GLN A 233 -15.94 -3.65 -6.45
N ASP A 234 -16.77 -3.78 -7.48
CA ASP A 234 -16.34 -4.37 -8.76
C ASP A 234 -15.43 -3.44 -9.58
N ILE A 235 -15.54 -2.13 -9.39
CA ILE A 235 -14.74 -1.14 -10.15
C ILE A 235 -13.33 -1.06 -9.57
N GLY A 236 -13.18 -0.99 -8.25
CA GLY A 236 -11.88 -0.94 -7.59
C GLY A 236 -11.04 -2.21 -7.77
N LYS A 237 -11.66 -3.40 -7.77
CA LYS A 237 -10.97 -4.68 -7.99
C LYS A 237 -10.41 -4.83 -9.40
N LYS A 238 -11.11 -4.32 -10.43
CA LYS A 238 -10.66 -4.39 -11.82
C LYS A 238 -9.45 -3.51 -12.11
N LEU A 239 -9.26 -2.45 -11.35
CA LEU A 239 -8.16 -1.48 -11.56
C LEU A 239 -6.95 -1.72 -10.66
N GLY A 240 -7.02 -2.66 -9.70
CA GLY A 240 -5.96 -2.87 -8.73
C GLY A 240 -5.69 -1.66 -7.83
N SER A 241 -6.57 -0.66 -7.86
CA SER A 241 -6.52 0.50 -6.98
C SER A 241 -7.57 0.33 -5.89
N GLU A 242 -7.11 0.20 -4.66
CA GLU A 242 -7.96 0.31 -3.48
C GLU A 242 -8.69 1.66 -3.52
N PHE A 243 -9.95 1.65 -3.10
CA PHE A 243 -10.67 2.88 -2.81
C PHE A 243 -9.92 3.62 -1.70
N CYS A 244 -9.30 4.73 -2.02
CA CYS A 244 -8.41 5.42 -1.10
C CYS A 244 -9.03 6.72 -0.60
N GLU A 245 -9.84 6.65 0.48
CA GLU A 245 -10.05 7.82 1.36
C GLU A 245 -8.71 8.22 2.00
N GLY A 246 -7.86 7.23 2.31
CA GLY A 246 -6.48 7.34 2.75
C GLY A 246 -5.55 6.39 2.01
N LYS A 247 -4.25 6.54 2.20
CA LYS A 247 -3.23 5.66 1.65
C LYS A 247 -1.98 5.64 2.50
N TYR A 248 -1.59 4.45 2.95
CA TYR A 248 -0.25 4.21 3.47
C TYR A 248 0.69 3.78 2.34
N GLU A 249 1.85 4.40 2.25
CA GLU A 249 2.91 4.03 1.30
C GLU A 249 4.26 3.91 2.01
N ARG A 250 5.02 2.88 1.62
CA ARG A 250 6.40 2.72 2.04
C ARG A 250 7.31 2.63 0.80
N LYS A 251 8.19 3.62 0.65
CA LYS A 251 9.20 3.68 -0.43
C LYS A 251 10.59 3.72 0.20
N GLY A 252 11.24 2.56 0.29
CA GLY A 252 12.52 2.43 0.97
C GLY A 252 12.40 2.76 2.46
N TYR A 253 13.06 3.83 2.90
CA TYR A 253 13.01 4.30 4.30
C TYR A 253 11.91 5.34 4.56
N THR A 254 11.27 5.85 3.53
CA THR A 254 10.19 6.84 3.66
C THR A 254 8.85 6.14 3.81
N GLN A 255 8.08 6.54 4.82
CA GLN A 255 6.73 6.07 5.08
C GLN A 255 5.80 7.27 5.11
N THR A 256 4.69 7.18 4.40
CA THR A 256 3.69 8.25 4.34
C THR A 256 2.29 7.68 4.52
N ILE A 257 1.48 8.40 5.27
CA ILE A 257 0.02 8.25 5.28
C ILE A 257 -0.54 9.52 4.66
N THR A 258 -1.38 9.39 3.65
CA THR A 258 -2.02 10.54 3.01
C THR A 258 -3.52 10.34 3.04
N ILE A 259 -4.23 11.29 3.62
CA ILE A 259 -5.69 11.33 3.63
C ILE A 259 -6.15 12.28 2.53
N TYR A 260 -7.09 11.84 1.73
CA TYR A 260 -7.59 12.56 0.56
C TYR A 260 -9.07 12.95 0.69
N GLN A 261 -9.83 12.19 1.48
CA GLN A 261 -11.27 12.40 1.62
C GLN A 261 -11.78 11.88 2.96
N PHE A 262 -12.79 12.54 3.49
CA PHE A 262 -13.61 12.06 4.59
C PHE A 262 -14.93 12.83 4.63
N ALA A 263 -15.99 12.18 5.10
CA ALA A 263 -17.31 12.81 5.20
C ALA A 263 -17.47 13.69 6.45
N ASN A 264 -16.87 13.25 7.57
CA ASN A 264 -16.94 13.93 8.87
C ASN A 264 -15.73 13.57 9.76
N GLY A 265 -15.62 14.17 10.93
CA GLY A 265 -14.49 13.97 11.85
C GLY A 265 -14.36 12.53 12.37
N TYR A 266 -15.43 11.78 12.55
CA TYR A 266 -15.39 10.37 12.95
C TYR A 266 -14.80 9.52 11.82
N ARG A 267 -15.22 9.79 10.60
CA ARG A 267 -14.70 9.13 9.39
C ARG A 267 -13.21 9.39 9.23
N LEU A 268 -12.77 10.64 9.42
CA LEU A 268 -11.34 10.98 9.40
C LEU A 268 -10.51 10.12 10.37
N VAL A 269 -10.97 9.99 11.62
CA VAL A 269 -10.28 9.17 12.62
C VAL A 269 -10.24 7.71 12.21
N ARG A 270 -11.33 7.19 11.63
CA ARG A 270 -11.39 5.80 11.18
C ARG A 270 -10.47 5.52 9.99
N VAL A 271 -10.44 6.40 8.98
CA VAL A 271 -9.50 6.30 7.85
C VAL A 271 -8.06 6.32 8.36
N LEU A 272 -7.72 7.26 9.24
CA LEU A 272 -6.40 7.33 9.87
C LEU A 272 -6.06 6.04 10.64
N ALA A 273 -7.02 5.46 11.37
CA ALA A 273 -6.80 4.20 12.09
C ALA A 273 -6.56 3.03 11.11
N HIS A 274 -7.28 2.97 9.99
CA HIS A 274 -7.06 1.98 8.93
C HIS A 274 -5.62 2.08 8.37
N GLU A 275 -5.19 3.29 8.01
CA GLU A 275 -3.84 3.50 7.47
C GLU A 275 -2.72 3.22 8.51
N PHE A 276 -2.98 3.48 9.78
CA PHE A 276 -2.11 3.06 10.87
C PHE A 276 -2.02 1.53 10.99
N GLY A 277 -3.11 0.80 10.74
CA GLY A 277 -3.08 -0.65 10.66
C GLY A 277 -2.12 -1.16 9.58
N HIS A 278 -2.13 -0.55 8.40
CA HIS A 278 -1.15 -0.85 7.36
C HIS A 278 0.29 -0.53 7.78
N ALA A 279 0.50 0.55 8.52
CA ALA A 279 1.81 0.87 9.07
C ALA A 279 2.30 -0.17 10.10
N LEU A 280 1.38 -0.84 10.82
CA LEU A 280 1.67 -2.00 11.68
C LEU A 280 1.85 -3.31 10.90
N GLY A 281 1.73 -3.29 9.58
CA GLY A 281 1.87 -4.46 8.71
C GLY A 281 0.61 -5.30 8.55
N LEU A 282 -0.55 -4.78 8.97
CA LEU A 282 -1.82 -5.48 8.83
C LEU A 282 -2.30 -5.43 7.38
N GLN A 283 -2.95 -6.49 6.96
CA GLN A 283 -3.65 -6.59 5.68
C GLN A 283 -5.15 -6.42 5.89
N HIS A 284 -5.87 -6.18 4.81
CA HIS A 284 -7.32 -6.16 4.85
C HIS A 284 -7.89 -7.49 5.33
N ASN A 285 -9.07 -7.42 5.97
CA ASN A 285 -9.87 -8.58 6.34
C ASN A 285 -11.31 -8.44 5.81
N ASP A 286 -12.08 -9.52 5.92
CA ASP A 286 -13.43 -9.60 5.37
C ASP A 286 -14.54 -9.24 6.38
N ASP A 287 -14.21 -8.95 7.65
CA ASP A 287 -15.20 -8.53 8.65
C ASP A 287 -15.64 -7.08 8.36
N PRO A 288 -16.92 -6.84 8.00
CA PRO A 288 -17.41 -5.52 7.64
C PRO A 288 -17.36 -4.49 8.78
N ASN A 289 -17.22 -4.94 10.03
CA ASN A 289 -17.08 -4.07 11.21
C ASN A 289 -15.62 -3.74 11.54
N ALA A 290 -14.67 -4.48 10.96
CA ALA A 290 -13.25 -4.29 11.26
C ALA A 290 -12.73 -2.93 10.81
N ILE A 291 -11.74 -2.42 11.52
CA ILE A 291 -10.96 -1.26 11.08
C ILE A 291 -10.23 -1.59 9.76
N MET A 292 -9.69 -2.82 9.65
CA MET A 292 -8.96 -3.28 8.46
C MET A 292 -9.84 -3.87 7.36
N HIS A 293 -11.16 -3.67 7.40
CA HIS A 293 -11.99 -4.02 6.25
C HIS A 293 -11.63 -3.16 5.03
N THR A 294 -11.61 -3.76 3.83
CA THR A 294 -11.25 -3.08 2.57
C THR A 294 -12.09 -1.81 2.32
N LEU A 295 -13.35 -1.83 2.77
CA LEU A 295 -14.29 -0.72 2.64
C LEU A 295 -14.67 -0.22 4.02
N ILE A 296 -14.60 1.08 4.22
CA ILE A 296 -15.01 1.68 5.48
C ILE A 296 -16.55 1.77 5.52
N GLN A 297 -17.20 0.73 6.02
CA GLN A 297 -18.66 0.62 6.07
C GLN A 297 -19.27 1.03 7.42
N SER A 298 -18.48 1.08 8.48
CA SER A 298 -18.92 1.39 9.84
C SER A 298 -18.22 2.64 10.36
N ASP A 299 -18.88 3.44 11.18
CA ASP A 299 -18.28 4.56 11.92
C ASP A 299 -17.68 4.15 13.27
N SER A 300 -17.75 2.86 13.64
CA SER A 300 -17.17 2.35 14.88
C SER A 300 -15.63 2.49 14.85
N LEU A 301 -15.07 2.94 15.97
CA LEU A 301 -13.63 2.99 16.25
C LEU A 301 -13.19 1.83 17.16
N GLU A 302 -14.03 0.81 17.31
CA GLU A 302 -13.69 -0.40 18.06
C GLU A 302 -13.05 -1.42 17.12
N LEU A 303 -11.95 -2.02 17.61
CA LEU A 303 -11.29 -3.10 16.89
C LEU A 303 -12.15 -4.36 16.91
N SER A 304 -12.35 -4.97 15.77
CA SER A 304 -12.99 -6.27 15.68
C SER A 304 -12.08 -7.39 16.24
N PRO A 305 -12.63 -8.57 16.54
CA PRO A 305 -11.80 -9.73 16.89
C PRO A 305 -10.73 -10.05 15.84
N ASP A 306 -11.04 -9.86 14.56
CA ASP A 306 -10.11 -10.11 13.45
C ASP A 306 -8.99 -9.08 13.42
N ASP A 307 -9.28 -7.80 13.67
CA ASP A 307 -8.26 -6.76 13.83
C ASP A 307 -7.30 -7.08 14.99
N ILE A 308 -7.86 -7.49 16.13
CA ILE A 308 -7.08 -7.84 17.33
C ILE A 308 -6.19 -9.06 17.07
N ASN A 309 -6.71 -10.08 16.41
CA ASN A 309 -5.96 -11.29 16.08
C ASN A 309 -4.83 -11.00 15.09
N ALA A 310 -5.12 -10.21 14.04
CA ALA A 310 -4.13 -9.78 13.07
C ALA A 310 -3.02 -8.93 13.72
N LEU A 311 -3.40 -8.01 14.62
CA LEU A 311 -2.45 -7.20 15.37
C LEU A 311 -1.54 -8.03 16.28
N LYS A 312 -2.11 -8.99 17.05
CA LYS A 312 -1.33 -9.90 17.88
C LYS A 312 -0.35 -10.72 17.05
N ALA A 313 -0.79 -11.26 15.91
CA ALA A 313 0.05 -12.01 15.00
C ALA A 313 1.21 -11.15 14.45
N SER A 314 0.93 -9.92 14.03
CA SER A 314 1.95 -8.96 13.54
C SER A 314 2.95 -8.58 14.62
N CYS A 315 2.51 -8.45 15.87
CA CYS A 315 3.37 -8.12 17.01
C CYS A 315 4.09 -9.33 17.63
N GLY A 316 3.84 -10.55 17.13
CA GLY A 316 4.45 -11.78 17.65
C GLY A 316 3.94 -12.16 19.05
N GLU A 317 2.74 -11.72 19.42
CA GLU A 317 2.04 -12.09 20.65
C GLU A 317 1.02 -13.21 20.34
N ARG A 318 1.05 -14.26 21.16
CA ARG A 318 0.14 -15.42 21.06
C ARG A 318 -1.01 -15.29 22.04
#